data_ead7e4612a0c06dfb2a34dc447cb7d4c
#
_entry.id   ead7e4612a0c06dfb2a34dc447cb7d4c
#
_cell.length_a   1.000
_cell.length_b   1.000
_cell.length_c   1.000
_cell.angle_alpha   90.00
_cell.angle_beta   90.00
_cell.angle_gamma   90.00
#
_symmetry.space_group_name_H-M   'P 1'
#
loop_
_entity.id
_entity.type
_entity.pdbx_description
1 polymer ?
#
loop_
_entity_poly.entity_id
_entity_poly.type
_entity_poly.pdbx_seq_one_letter_code
_entity_poly.pdbx_strand_id
1 'polypeptide(L)'
;AFLNDLEDEFNLELPKRLIASLRSLNSSLSGYQISRLEHSLQGATRAHFAGEDLEIIIAILFHDIGDGLAPYSHSEMAAAILRPFVSEKTYWIVKHHGVFQMYYYAHHSGGDRNARELFINSPWYQDAIKFCHEYDQNCFDPNYEAKPLEFFIPMINDFFSSPKFNEPEKLV
;
A
#
# COMPACT_ATOMS: atom_id res chain seq x y z
N ALA A 1 10.08 -22.26 -24.18
CA ALA A 1 11.40 -21.70 -23.89
C ALA A 1 11.40 -20.20 -24.20
N PHE A 2 11.34 -19.77 -25.46
CA PHE A 2 11.50 -18.35 -25.84
C PHE A 2 10.46 -17.39 -25.20
N LEU A 3 9.18 -17.78 -25.13
CA LEU A 3 8.13 -16.95 -24.51
C LEU A 3 8.31 -16.86 -23.00
N ASN A 4 8.73 -17.94 -22.35
CA ASN A 4 8.99 -17.92 -20.91
C ASN A 4 10.19 -17.02 -20.57
N ASP A 5 11.23 -17.02 -21.39
CA ASP A 5 12.40 -16.15 -21.18
C ASP A 5 12.01 -14.66 -21.27
N LEU A 6 11.14 -14.30 -22.24
CA LEU A 6 10.63 -12.94 -22.37
C LEU A 6 9.70 -12.53 -21.22
N GLU A 7 8.90 -13.47 -20.72
CA GLU A 7 8.03 -13.24 -19.57
C GLU A 7 8.84 -13.04 -18.30
N ASP A 8 9.88 -13.84 -18.10
CA ASP A 8 10.80 -13.71 -16.96
C ASP A 8 11.52 -12.35 -16.99
N GLU A 9 12.02 -11.91 -18.16
CA GLU A 9 12.62 -10.58 -18.33
C GLU A 9 11.61 -9.47 -17.99
N PHE A 10 10.37 -9.58 -18.49
CA PHE A 10 9.31 -8.62 -18.20
C PHE A 10 8.97 -8.57 -16.69
N ASN A 11 8.94 -9.72 -16.04
CA ASN A 11 8.63 -9.82 -14.61
C ASN A 11 9.76 -9.24 -13.74
N LEU A 12 11.03 -9.39 -14.14
CA LEU A 12 12.17 -8.77 -13.46
C LEU A 12 12.12 -7.24 -13.46
N GLU A 13 11.40 -6.64 -14.41
CA GLU A 13 11.20 -5.18 -14.47
C GLU A 13 10.00 -4.68 -13.66
N LEU A 14 9.28 -5.55 -12.95
CA LEU A 14 8.14 -5.16 -12.11
C LEU A 14 8.47 -4.02 -11.13
N PRO A 15 9.60 -4.00 -10.41
CA PRO A 15 9.92 -2.90 -9.51
C PRO A 15 9.96 -1.54 -10.21
N LYS A 16 10.46 -1.46 -11.43
CA LYS A 16 10.50 -0.21 -12.22
C LYS A 16 9.09 0.30 -12.51
N ARG A 17 8.18 -0.61 -12.90
CA ARG A 17 6.77 -0.25 -13.19
C ARG A 17 6.05 0.20 -11.93
N LEU A 18 6.31 -0.45 -10.80
CA LEU A 18 5.73 -0.08 -9.50
C LEU A 18 6.23 1.29 -9.03
N ILE A 19 7.52 1.58 -9.18
CA ILE A 19 8.10 2.91 -8.88
C ILE A 19 7.47 3.99 -9.77
N ALA A 20 7.30 3.73 -11.07
CA ALA A 20 6.64 4.65 -11.97
C ALA A 20 5.18 4.92 -11.56
N SER A 21 4.46 3.89 -11.12
CA SER A 21 3.09 4.02 -10.60
C SER A 21 3.04 4.83 -9.30
N LEU A 22 3.99 4.64 -8.38
CA LEU A 22 4.11 5.49 -7.18
C LEU A 22 4.34 6.96 -7.56
N ARG A 23 5.23 7.24 -8.49
CA ARG A 23 5.49 8.61 -8.96
C ARG A 23 4.24 9.28 -9.54
N SER A 24 3.36 8.52 -10.20
CA SER A 24 2.11 9.03 -10.76
C SER A 24 1.13 9.52 -9.69
N LEU A 25 1.22 9.05 -8.45
CA LEU A 25 0.40 9.52 -7.33
C LEU A 25 0.69 10.97 -6.94
N ASN A 26 1.79 11.55 -7.39
CA ASN A 26 2.12 12.96 -7.16
C ASN A 26 1.14 13.92 -7.86
N SER A 27 0.52 13.51 -8.94
CA SER A 27 -0.47 14.28 -9.69
C SER A 27 -1.92 13.88 -9.40
N SER A 28 -2.13 13.06 -8.37
CA SER A 28 -3.46 12.61 -7.96
C SER A 28 -4.23 13.68 -7.19
N LEU A 29 -5.52 13.47 -7.07
CA LEU A 29 -6.59 14.23 -6.42
C LEU A 29 -6.18 15.59 -5.80
N SER A 30 -6.65 16.70 -6.38
CA SER A 30 -6.53 18.03 -5.78
C SER A 30 -7.49 18.20 -4.59
N GLY A 31 -7.07 18.96 -3.58
CA GLY A 31 -7.89 19.28 -2.40
C GLY A 31 -7.28 18.88 -1.07
N TYR A 32 -6.27 18.03 -1.08
CA TYR A 32 -5.42 17.76 0.09
C TYR A 32 -4.21 18.70 0.11
N GLN A 33 -3.66 18.95 1.30
CA GLN A 33 -2.47 19.80 1.46
C GLN A 33 -1.19 19.14 0.94
N ILE A 34 -1.20 17.82 0.77
CA ILE A 34 -0.12 17.01 0.24
C ILE A 34 -0.64 16.06 -0.83
N SER A 35 0.24 15.60 -1.73
CA SER A 35 -0.10 14.60 -2.73
C SER A 35 -0.26 13.20 -2.10
N ARG A 36 -0.88 12.27 -2.84
CA ARG A 36 -0.95 10.85 -2.40
C ARG A 36 0.43 10.22 -2.32
N LEU A 37 1.38 10.63 -3.16
CA LEU A 37 2.76 10.17 -3.03
C LEU A 37 3.38 10.65 -1.71
N GLU A 38 3.25 11.94 -1.38
CA GLU A 38 3.76 12.49 -0.12
C GLU A 38 3.12 11.81 1.09
N HIS A 39 1.82 11.53 1.04
CA HIS A 39 1.12 10.76 2.07
C HIS A 39 1.76 9.37 2.27
N SER A 40 1.95 8.61 1.20
CA SER A 40 2.56 7.29 1.26
C SER A 40 4.01 7.34 1.76
N LEU A 41 4.80 8.32 1.31
CA LEU A 41 6.17 8.52 1.78
C LEU A 41 6.23 8.91 3.25
N GLN A 42 5.29 9.72 3.73
CA GLN A 42 5.20 10.09 5.14
C GLN A 42 4.91 8.88 6.03
N GLY A 43 3.94 8.05 5.65
CA GLY A 43 3.60 6.81 6.36
C GLY A 43 4.77 5.84 6.40
N ALA A 44 5.40 5.59 5.25
CA ALA A 44 6.56 4.69 5.15
C ALA A 44 7.77 5.20 5.95
N THR A 45 7.99 6.51 5.99
CA THR A 45 9.05 7.12 6.80
C THR A 45 8.79 6.92 8.29
N ARG A 46 7.57 7.14 8.75
CA ARG A 46 7.18 6.90 10.16
C ARG A 46 7.38 5.44 10.55
N ALA A 47 6.95 4.51 9.71
CA ALA A 47 7.11 3.07 9.95
C ALA A 47 8.59 2.66 9.99
N HIS A 48 9.41 3.20 9.09
CA HIS A 48 10.85 2.95 9.07
C HIS A 48 11.51 3.37 10.39
N PHE A 49 11.24 4.57 10.87
CA PHE A 49 11.80 5.05 12.14
C PHE A 49 11.16 4.40 13.38
N ALA A 50 9.97 3.85 13.28
CA ALA A 50 9.37 3.03 14.33
C ALA A 50 9.96 1.62 14.41
N GLY A 51 10.79 1.22 13.45
CA GLY A 51 11.42 -0.10 13.40
C GLY A 51 10.47 -1.20 12.93
N GLU A 52 9.44 -0.86 12.15
CA GLU A 52 8.55 -1.86 11.53
C GLU A 52 9.30 -2.72 10.52
N ASP A 53 8.81 -3.93 10.31
CA ASP A 53 9.35 -4.85 9.31
C ASP A 53 9.25 -4.27 7.89
N LEU A 54 10.17 -4.64 7.01
CA LEU A 54 10.19 -4.20 5.61
C LEU A 54 8.87 -4.45 4.90
N GLU A 55 8.21 -5.58 5.18
CA GLU A 55 6.90 -5.92 4.62
C GLU A 55 5.84 -4.85 4.94
N ILE A 56 5.80 -4.37 6.17
CA ILE A 56 4.87 -3.32 6.62
C ILE A 56 5.23 -1.97 5.99
N ILE A 57 6.52 -1.62 5.93
CA ILE A 57 6.97 -0.38 5.28
C ILE A 57 6.54 -0.36 3.81
N ILE A 58 6.74 -1.45 3.09
CA ILE A 58 6.32 -1.59 1.68
C ILE A 58 4.79 -1.56 1.57
N ALA A 59 4.06 -2.24 2.44
CA ALA A 59 2.61 -2.21 2.43
C ALA A 59 2.06 -0.77 2.61
N ILE A 60 2.64 0.00 3.51
CA ILE A 60 2.28 1.41 3.72
C ILE A 60 2.61 2.23 2.47
N LEU A 61 3.78 2.05 1.89
CA LEU A 61 4.19 2.78 0.69
C LEU A 61 3.24 2.55 -0.50
N PHE A 62 2.66 1.36 -0.59
CA PHE A 62 1.84 0.92 -1.73
C PHE A 62 0.33 0.85 -1.45
N HIS A 63 -0.16 1.12 -0.23
CA HIS A 63 -1.58 0.90 0.11
C HIS A 63 -2.56 1.70 -0.76
N ASP A 64 -2.19 2.87 -1.23
CA ASP A 64 -2.99 3.75 -2.09
C ASP A 64 -2.59 3.69 -3.59
N ILE A 65 -1.76 2.71 -4.00
CA ILE A 65 -1.28 2.62 -5.39
C ILE A 65 -2.42 2.52 -6.41
N GLY A 66 -3.59 2.06 -6.00
CA GLY A 66 -4.77 1.91 -6.83
C GLY A 66 -5.59 3.19 -7.03
N ASP A 67 -5.32 4.26 -6.31
CA ASP A 67 -6.18 5.46 -6.29
C ASP A 67 -6.45 6.05 -7.69
N GLY A 68 -5.45 6.07 -8.55
CA GLY A 68 -5.58 6.62 -9.90
C GLY A 68 -6.35 5.75 -10.90
N LEU A 69 -6.42 4.44 -10.67
CA LEU A 69 -7.01 3.47 -11.60
C LEU A 69 -8.28 2.83 -11.06
N ALA A 70 -8.38 2.66 -9.75
CA ALA A 70 -9.46 1.98 -9.07
C ALA A 70 -9.98 2.78 -7.86
N PRO A 71 -10.49 4.01 -8.05
CA PRO A 71 -10.86 4.89 -6.92
C PRO A 71 -11.96 4.30 -6.03
N TYR A 72 -12.78 3.38 -6.55
CA TYR A 72 -13.84 2.71 -5.81
C TYR A 72 -13.41 1.39 -5.14
N SER A 73 -12.21 0.90 -5.46
CA SER A 73 -11.67 -0.38 -4.97
C SER A 73 -10.15 -0.36 -4.84
N HIS A 74 -9.57 0.80 -4.52
CA HIS A 74 -8.11 0.98 -4.46
C HIS A 74 -7.46 0.01 -3.47
N SER A 75 -8.10 -0.29 -2.34
CA SER A 75 -7.59 -1.22 -1.34
C SER A 75 -7.47 -2.65 -1.88
N GLU A 76 -8.44 -3.10 -2.67
CA GLU A 76 -8.39 -4.42 -3.30
C GLU A 76 -7.31 -4.47 -4.39
N MET A 77 -7.16 -3.42 -5.18
CA MET A 77 -6.12 -3.32 -6.19
C MET A 77 -4.72 -3.35 -5.55
N ALA A 78 -4.50 -2.55 -4.52
CA ALA A 78 -3.23 -2.53 -3.78
C ALA A 78 -2.92 -3.91 -3.18
N ALA A 79 -3.90 -4.53 -2.55
CA ALA A 79 -3.76 -5.86 -1.97
C ALA A 79 -3.42 -6.92 -3.02
N ALA A 80 -4.06 -6.88 -4.19
CA ALA A 80 -3.79 -7.81 -5.29
C ALA A 80 -2.35 -7.68 -5.82
N ILE A 81 -1.85 -6.45 -5.98
CA ILE A 81 -0.46 -6.19 -6.39
C ILE A 81 0.53 -6.76 -5.36
N LEU A 82 0.24 -6.58 -4.08
CA LEU A 82 1.13 -6.99 -2.98
C LEU A 82 1.06 -8.50 -2.68
N ARG A 83 -0.06 -9.15 -2.98
CA ARG A 83 -0.36 -10.53 -2.54
C ARG A 83 0.76 -11.55 -2.77
N PRO A 84 1.47 -11.58 -3.91
CA PRO A 84 2.56 -12.55 -4.12
C PRO A 84 3.80 -12.30 -3.23
N PHE A 85 3.90 -11.13 -2.61
CA PHE A 85 5.10 -10.65 -1.93
C PHE A 85 4.94 -10.52 -0.41
N VAL A 86 3.70 -10.53 0.10
CA VAL A 86 3.39 -10.29 1.51
C VAL A 86 2.69 -11.48 2.16
N SER A 87 2.75 -11.56 3.48
CA SER A 87 2.02 -12.53 4.28
C SER A 87 0.50 -12.34 4.17
N GLU A 88 -0.27 -13.37 4.50
CA GLU A 88 -1.75 -13.31 4.57
C GLU A 88 -2.24 -12.18 5.48
N LYS A 89 -1.54 -11.95 6.59
CA LYS A 89 -1.84 -10.84 7.52
C LYS A 89 -1.74 -9.50 6.82
N THR A 90 -0.64 -9.22 6.17
CA THR A 90 -0.40 -7.93 5.49
C THR A 90 -1.33 -7.76 4.29
N TYR A 91 -1.54 -8.82 3.51
CA TYR A 91 -2.54 -8.82 2.44
C TYR A 91 -3.92 -8.42 2.97
N TRP A 92 -4.36 -9.05 4.07
CA TRP A 92 -5.67 -8.78 4.67
C TRP A 92 -5.77 -7.33 5.16
N ILE A 93 -4.73 -6.82 5.83
CA ILE A 93 -4.69 -5.43 6.33
C ILE A 93 -4.85 -4.45 5.17
N VAL A 94 -4.06 -4.58 4.11
CA VAL A 94 -4.12 -3.69 2.95
C VAL A 94 -5.47 -3.79 2.26
N LYS A 95 -6.00 -5.00 2.08
CA LYS A 95 -7.32 -5.21 1.46
C LYS A 95 -8.45 -4.49 2.18
N HIS A 96 -8.39 -4.38 3.50
CA HIS A 96 -9.46 -3.81 4.33
C HIS A 96 -9.14 -2.39 4.83
N HIS A 97 -7.96 -1.83 4.55
CA HIS A 97 -7.56 -0.55 5.13
C HIS A 97 -8.57 0.57 4.85
N GLY A 98 -9.18 0.61 3.69
CA GLY A 98 -10.19 1.61 3.35
C GLY A 98 -11.40 1.58 4.30
N VAL A 99 -11.88 0.39 4.70
CA VAL A 99 -12.97 0.25 5.68
C VAL A 99 -12.53 0.72 7.07
N PHE A 100 -11.29 0.41 7.47
CA PHE A 100 -10.73 0.88 8.74
C PHE A 100 -10.51 2.39 8.74
N GLN A 101 -10.12 2.95 7.61
CA GLN A 101 -9.95 4.38 7.41
C GLN A 101 -11.27 5.16 7.51
N MET A 102 -12.41 4.57 7.15
CA MET A 102 -13.74 5.16 7.29
C MET A 102 -14.06 5.55 8.74
N TYR A 103 -13.44 4.93 9.74
CA TYR A 103 -13.59 5.34 11.14
C TYR A 103 -13.31 6.83 11.36
N TYR A 104 -12.39 7.40 10.59
CA TYR A 104 -11.98 8.80 10.69
C TYR A 104 -12.80 9.74 9.80
N TYR A 105 -13.34 9.27 8.66
CA TYR A 105 -13.90 10.11 7.60
C TYR A 105 -15.38 9.89 7.31
N ALA A 106 -15.92 8.69 7.56
CA ALA A 106 -17.26 8.33 7.12
C ALA A 106 -18.36 9.25 7.65
N HIS A 107 -18.23 9.78 8.86
CA HIS A 107 -19.21 10.69 9.47
C HIS A 107 -19.33 12.03 8.74
N HIS A 108 -18.32 12.44 7.96
CA HIS A 108 -18.38 13.65 7.13
C HIS A 108 -19.18 13.44 5.84
N SER A 109 -19.35 12.19 5.40
CA SER A 109 -20.06 11.82 4.17
C SER A 109 -21.35 11.05 4.40
N GLY A 110 -21.80 10.92 5.65
CA GLY A 110 -23.00 10.16 6.02
C GLY A 110 -22.83 8.63 6.00
N GLY A 111 -21.59 8.14 5.94
CA GLY A 111 -21.26 6.73 6.03
C GLY A 111 -21.18 6.21 7.47
N ASP A 112 -21.03 4.88 7.60
CA ASP A 112 -20.87 4.23 8.90
C ASP A 112 -19.40 4.17 9.30
N ARG A 113 -19.01 4.98 10.28
CA ARG A 113 -17.65 4.96 10.84
C ARG A 113 -17.29 3.66 11.56
N ASN A 114 -18.30 2.89 11.99
CA ASN A 114 -18.09 1.65 12.73
C ASN A 114 -18.10 0.41 11.81
N ALA A 115 -18.14 0.57 10.48
CA ALA A 115 -18.12 -0.54 9.53
C ALA A 115 -16.98 -1.54 9.78
N ARG A 116 -15.84 -1.09 10.33
CA ARG A 116 -14.72 -1.97 10.70
C ARG A 116 -15.07 -2.99 11.78
N GLU A 117 -16.11 -2.75 12.60
CA GLU A 117 -16.54 -3.68 13.65
C GLU A 117 -17.06 -5.01 13.09
N LEU A 118 -17.45 -5.07 11.83
CA LEU A 118 -17.74 -6.31 11.12
C LEU A 118 -16.56 -7.31 11.14
N PHE A 119 -15.35 -6.81 11.34
CA PHE A 119 -14.11 -7.57 11.35
C PHE A 119 -13.52 -7.82 12.74
N ILE A 120 -14.27 -7.51 13.82
CA ILE A 120 -13.77 -7.58 15.20
C ILE A 120 -13.24 -8.94 15.61
N ASN A 121 -13.72 -10.01 14.98
CA ASN A 121 -13.28 -11.39 15.22
C ASN A 121 -12.07 -11.79 14.37
N SER A 122 -11.59 -10.94 13.48
CA SER A 122 -10.36 -11.21 12.74
C SER A 122 -9.15 -11.19 13.67
N PRO A 123 -8.23 -12.16 13.55
CA PRO A 123 -6.99 -12.14 14.34
C PRO A 123 -6.11 -10.91 14.05
N TRP A 124 -6.35 -10.22 12.93
CA TRP A 124 -5.58 -9.07 12.48
C TRP A 124 -6.30 -7.72 12.67
N TYR A 125 -7.44 -7.73 13.37
CA TYR A 125 -8.26 -6.53 13.59
C TYR A 125 -7.47 -5.40 14.25
N GLN A 126 -6.71 -5.71 15.31
CA GLN A 126 -5.92 -4.71 16.02
C GLN A 126 -4.72 -4.22 15.19
N ASP A 127 -4.11 -5.10 14.40
CA ASP A 127 -3.03 -4.71 13.48
C ASP A 127 -3.53 -3.74 12.40
N ALA A 128 -4.75 -3.96 11.87
CA ALA A 128 -5.36 -3.05 10.90
C ALA A 128 -5.73 -1.69 11.53
N ILE A 129 -6.19 -1.65 12.77
CA ILE A 129 -6.40 -0.40 13.51
C ILE A 129 -5.09 0.36 13.65
N LYS A 130 -4.02 -0.33 14.08
CA LYS A 130 -2.68 0.28 14.21
C LYS A 130 -2.19 0.83 12.88
N PHE A 131 -2.27 0.02 11.82
CA PHE A 131 -1.85 0.42 10.47
C PHE A 131 -2.53 1.72 10.02
N CYS A 132 -3.88 1.77 10.11
CA CYS A 132 -4.62 2.95 9.68
C CYS A 132 -4.39 4.15 10.60
N HIS A 133 -4.29 3.94 11.91
CA HIS A 133 -4.09 5.04 12.85
C HIS A 133 -2.72 5.67 12.73
N GLU A 134 -1.67 4.86 12.72
CA GLU A 134 -0.29 5.36 12.82
C GLU A 134 0.31 5.74 11.45
N TYR A 135 -0.05 5.00 10.38
CA TYR A 135 0.66 5.07 9.10
C TYR A 135 -0.20 5.52 7.93
N ASP A 136 -1.51 5.72 8.14
CA ASP A 136 -2.41 6.23 7.13
C ASP A 136 -3.03 7.57 7.58
N GLN A 137 -3.96 7.55 8.50
CA GLN A 137 -4.71 8.74 8.91
C GLN A 137 -3.84 9.87 9.50
N ASN A 138 -2.75 9.57 10.17
CA ASN A 138 -1.83 10.56 10.75
C ASN A 138 -0.76 11.07 9.78
N CYS A 139 -0.82 10.70 8.50
CA CYS A 139 0.23 10.93 7.51
C CYS A 139 -0.16 11.97 6.45
N PHE A 140 -0.85 13.04 6.86
CA PHE A 140 -1.25 14.17 6.02
C PHE A 140 -0.69 15.51 6.51
N ASP A 141 0.43 15.49 7.22
CA ASP A 141 1.07 16.70 7.74
C ASP A 141 1.98 17.34 6.67
N PRO A 142 1.65 18.55 6.18
CA PRO A 142 2.45 19.22 5.15
C PRO A 142 3.83 19.68 5.65
N ASN A 143 4.06 19.68 6.96
CA ASN A 143 5.33 20.07 7.56
C ASN A 143 6.21 18.87 7.95
N TYR A 144 5.74 17.64 7.73
CA TYR A 144 6.52 16.45 8.05
C TYR A 144 7.63 16.23 7.03
N GLU A 145 8.86 16.13 7.48
CA GLU A 145 10.03 15.84 6.63
C GLU A 145 10.12 14.33 6.33
N ALA A 146 9.35 13.89 5.35
CA ALA A 146 9.41 12.51 4.88
C ALA A 146 10.71 12.24 4.10
N LYS A 147 11.20 11.00 4.15
CA LYS A 147 12.25 10.53 3.24
C LYS A 147 11.72 10.56 1.81
N PRO A 148 12.56 10.96 0.83
CA PRO A 148 12.17 10.94 -0.57
C PRO A 148 11.99 9.52 -1.10
N LEU A 149 11.30 9.36 -2.23
CA LEU A 149 11.09 8.05 -2.86
C LEU A 149 12.42 7.33 -3.14
N GLU A 150 13.46 8.06 -3.49
CA GLU A 150 14.81 7.54 -3.76
C GLU A 150 15.40 6.77 -2.57
N PHE A 151 15.04 7.14 -1.35
CA PHE A 151 15.43 6.41 -0.14
C PHE A 151 14.85 4.99 -0.11
N PHE A 152 13.61 4.81 -0.63
CA PHE A 152 12.90 3.53 -0.62
C PHE A 152 13.16 2.68 -1.87
N ILE A 153 13.71 3.23 -2.95
CA ILE A 153 13.93 2.50 -4.20
C ILE A 153 14.76 1.21 -4.01
N PRO A 154 15.88 1.20 -3.25
CA PRO A 154 16.60 -0.06 -3.00
C PRO A 154 15.74 -1.11 -2.27
N MET A 155 14.90 -0.69 -1.33
CA MET A 155 13.98 -1.56 -0.61
C MET A 155 12.92 -2.14 -1.54
N ILE A 156 12.36 -1.32 -2.44
CA ILE A 156 11.37 -1.74 -3.44
C ILE A 156 11.98 -2.77 -4.40
N ASN A 157 13.17 -2.50 -4.91
CA ASN A 157 13.87 -3.40 -5.84
C ASN A 157 14.14 -4.77 -5.20
N ASP A 158 14.60 -4.79 -3.98
CA ASP A 158 14.86 -6.04 -3.25
C ASP A 158 13.56 -6.79 -2.94
N PHE A 159 12.55 -6.07 -2.42
CA PHE A 159 11.30 -6.67 -1.99
C PHE A 159 10.52 -7.33 -3.13
N PHE A 160 10.47 -6.70 -4.30
CA PHE A 160 9.73 -7.18 -5.46
C PHE A 160 10.59 -7.97 -6.46
N SER A 161 11.81 -8.36 -6.09
CA SER A 161 12.71 -9.13 -6.95
C SER A 161 12.17 -10.53 -7.29
N SER A 162 11.40 -11.13 -6.39
CA SER A 162 10.73 -12.42 -6.60
C SER A 162 9.54 -12.59 -5.67
N PRO A 163 8.47 -13.27 -6.12
CA PRO A 163 7.35 -13.67 -5.26
C PRO A 163 7.80 -14.55 -4.09
N LYS A 164 7.14 -14.41 -2.94
CA LYS A 164 7.51 -15.10 -1.70
C LYS A 164 6.43 -16.05 -1.18
N PHE A 165 5.15 -15.77 -1.45
CA PHE A 165 4.04 -16.44 -0.78
C PHE A 165 3.06 -17.15 -1.71
N ASN A 166 2.84 -16.67 -2.91
CA ASN A 166 1.90 -17.27 -3.85
C ASN A 166 2.64 -17.58 -5.15
N GLU A 167 2.39 -18.75 -5.72
CA GLU A 167 2.88 -19.02 -7.05
C GLU A 167 2.25 -18.03 -8.04
N PRO A 168 3.03 -17.50 -8.99
CA PRO A 168 2.49 -16.67 -10.05
C PRO A 168 1.41 -17.43 -10.81
N GLU A 169 0.35 -16.74 -11.23
CA GLU A 169 -0.59 -17.30 -12.20
C GLU A 169 0.21 -17.69 -13.45
N LYS A 170 0.24 -18.98 -13.76
CA LYS A 170 0.83 -19.43 -15.01
C LYS A 170 -0.11 -19.05 -16.14
N LEU A 171 0.37 -18.25 -17.07
CA LEU A 171 -0.33 -18.03 -18.33
C LEU A 171 -0.49 -19.39 -19.01
N VAL A 172 -1.74 -19.82 -19.23
CA VAL A 172 -2.09 -21.10 -19.87
C VAL A 172 -2.02 -20.95 -21.39
#